data_d0430f3eb6f131fe276e7dbfb9600145
#
_entry.id   d0430f3eb6f131fe276e7dbfb9600145
#
_cell.length_a   1.000
_cell.length_b   1.000
_cell.length_c   1.000
_cell.angle_alpha   90.00
_cell.angle_beta   90.00
_cell.angle_gamma   90.00
#
_symmetry.space_group_name_H-M   'P 1'
#
loop_
_entity.id
_entity.type
_entity.pdbx_description
1 polymer ?
#
loop_
_entity_poly.entity_id
_entity_poly.type
_entity_poly.pdbx_seq_one_letter_code
_entity_poly.pdbx_strand_id
1 'polypeptide(L)'
;PDAILLITSAVDAARFAQKIRDRNQQVLLFASQWATTDRLIELGGKAVEGMVLHNYFDRESKAAGLARLRDVYVERFQREPGFAGVAAYDATRAVLEALARRESGEQLREVMLTRGPFPGAEDGTSFDRFGDSRRVPHIAVVRDGHFVTLR
;
A
#
# COMPACT_ATOMS: atom_id res chain seq x y z
N PRO A 1 4.62 -15.98 22.50
CA PRO A 1 5.29 -15.87 21.20
C PRO A 1 6.18 -14.64 21.18
N ASP A 2 7.25 -14.67 20.39
CA ASP A 2 8.19 -13.57 20.24
C ASP A 2 7.72 -12.57 19.20
N ALA A 3 6.84 -13.00 18.30
CA ALA A 3 6.25 -12.18 17.24
C ALA A 3 4.80 -12.57 16.95
N ILE A 4 4.00 -11.60 16.51
CA ILE A 4 2.61 -11.78 16.07
C ILE A 4 2.39 -11.04 14.75
N LEU A 5 1.87 -11.75 13.76
CA LEU A 5 1.41 -11.16 12.48
C LEU A 5 -0.09 -10.97 12.50
N LEU A 6 -0.54 -9.73 12.30
CA LEU A 6 -1.95 -9.33 12.24
C LEU A 6 -2.37 -9.17 10.76
N ILE A 7 -3.21 -10.07 10.28
CA ILE A 7 -3.82 -9.96 8.94
C ILE A 7 -5.26 -9.49 9.11
N THR A 8 -5.45 -8.18 9.23
CA THR A 8 -6.75 -7.60 9.57
C THR A 8 -6.81 -6.12 9.19
N SER A 9 -7.97 -5.47 9.43
CA SER A 9 -8.16 -4.04 9.21
C SER A 9 -7.32 -3.18 10.17
N ALA A 10 -7.10 -1.91 9.84
CA ALA A 10 -6.41 -0.96 10.70
C ALA A 10 -7.05 -0.83 12.09
N VAL A 11 -8.39 -0.83 12.14
CA VAL A 11 -9.15 -0.70 13.40
C VAL A 11 -8.92 -1.91 14.30
N ASP A 12 -9.01 -3.11 13.75
CA ASP A 12 -8.80 -4.33 14.53
C ASP A 12 -7.34 -4.52 14.89
N ALA A 13 -6.41 -4.21 13.98
CA ALA A 13 -4.98 -4.23 14.29
C ALA A 13 -4.63 -3.32 15.46
N ALA A 14 -5.18 -2.10 15.50
CA ALA A 14 -4.99 -1.16 16.61
C ALA A 14 -5.53 -1.74 17.94
N ARG A 15 -6.74 -2.31 17.91
CA ARG A 15 -7.36 -2.94 19.10
C ARG A 15 -6.58 -4.15 19.59
N PHE A 16 -6.12 -5.01 18.67
CA PHE A 16 -5.27 -6.15 19.02
C PHE A 16 -3.94 -5.69 19.59
N ALA A 17 -3.29 -4.71 18.96
CA ALA A 17 -2.04 -4.16 19.45
C ALA A 17 -2.17 -3.65 20.89
N GLN A 18 -3.22 -2.89 21.22
CA GLN A 18 -3.49 -2.43 22.57
C GLN A 18 -3.59 -3.62 23.54
N LYS A 19 -4.42 -4.63 23.22
CA LYS A 19 -4.61 -5.82 24.09
C LYS A 19 -3.34 -6.66 24.24
N ILE A 20 -2.53 -6.73 23.22
CA ILE A 20 -1.25 -7.44 23.26
C ILE A 20 -0.27 -6.67 24.15
N ARG A 21 -0.17 -5.35 23.98
CA ARG A 21 0.73 -4.49 24.78
C ARG A 21 0.37 -4.47 26.25
N ASP A 22 -0.91 -4.59 26.61
CA ASP A 22 -1.36 -4.74 27.99
C ASP A 22 -0.76 -5.98 28.69
N ARG A 23 -0.43 -7.03 27.93
CA ARG A 23 0.07 -8.31 28.44
C ARG A 23 1.55 -8.54 28.19
N ASN A 24 2.05 -8.09 27.05
CA ASN A 24 3.45 -8.23 26.65
C ASN A 24 3.86 -7.04 25.79
N GLN A 25 4.62 -6.14 26.40
CA GLN A 25 5.09 -4.93 25.73
C GLN A 25 6.22 -5.18 24.73
N GLN A 26 6.89 -6.33 24.79
CA GLN A 26 8.11 -6.61 24.03
C GLN A 26 7.87 -7.46 22.77
N VAL A 27 6.69 -8.08 22.62
CA VAL A 27 6.40 -8.89 21.44
C VAL A 27 6.50 -8.08 20.16
N LEU A 28 7.13 -8.63 19.15
CA LEU A 28 7.22 -7.98 17.83
C LEU A 28 5.86 -8.05 17.15
N LEU A 29 5.38 -6.90 16.67
CA LEU A 29 4.12 -6.81 15.94
C LEU A 29 4.38 -6.57 14.46
N PHE A 30 3.75 -7.39 13.65
CA PHE A 30 3.70 -7.25 12.20
C PHE A 30 2.26 -7.11 11.75
N ALA A 31 2.00 -6.36 10.68
CA ALA A 31 0.66 -6.30 10.10
C ALA A 31 0.69 -6.30 8.58
N SER A 32 -0.42 -6.76 7.99
CA SER A 32 -0.61 -6.73 6.56
C SER A 32 -0.90 -5.30 6.06
N GLN A 33 -0.80 -5.11 4.74
CA GLN A 33 -1.11 -3.84 4.06
C GLN A 33 -2.49 -3.28 4.40
N TRP A 34 -3.49 -4.13 4.71
CA TRP A 34 -4.84 -3.70 5.09
C TRP A 34 -4.86 -2.83 6.34
N ALA A 35 -3.85 -2.95 7.19
CA ALA A 35 -3.71 -2.13 8.38
C ALA A 35 -2.98 -0.79 8.12
N THR A 36 -2.32 -0.61 6.96
CA THR A 36 -1.46 0.55 6.67
C THR A 36 -2.27 1.78 6.28
N THR A 37 -3.12 2.25 7.18
CA THR A 37 -3.87 3.50 7.06
C THR A 37 -3.64 4.39 8.28
N ASP A 38 -3.85 5.69 8.13
CA ASP A 38 -3.67 6.65 9.22
C ASP A 38 -4.55 6.29 10.43
N ARG A 39 -5.67 5.58 10.19
CA ARG A 39 -6.56 5.08 11.24
C ARG A 39 -5.89 4.10 12.21
N LEU A 40 -4.88 3.33 11.75
CA LEU A 40 -4.08 2.48 12.64
C LEU A 40 -3.36 3.32 13.70
N ILE A 41 -2.74 4.41 13.28
CA ILE A 41 -1.97 5.30 14.15
C ILE A 41 -2.90 6.07 15.08
N GLU A 42 -3.96 6.65 14.52
CA GLU A 42 -4.96 7.40 15.30
C GLU A 42 -5.56 6.57 16.45
N LEU A 43 -5.91 5.33 16.19
CA LEU A 43 -6.54 4.45 17.18
C LEU A 43 -5.53 3.69 18.04
N GLY A 44 -4.40 3.32 17.47
CA GLY A 44 -3.40 2.49 18.13
C GLY A 44 -2.46 3.28 19.05
N GLY A 45 -2.17 4.52 18.69
CA GLY A 45 -1.26 5.38 19.45
C GLY A 45 0.06 4.66 19.74
N LYS A 46 0.50 4.71 21.01
CA LYS A 46 1.74 4.05 21.44
C LYS A 46 1.74 2.53 21.29
N ALA A 47 0.58 1.88 21.24
CA ALA A 47 0.51 0.42 21.16
C ALA A 47 0.99 -0.13 19.80
N VAL A 48 0.92 0.69 18.75
CA VAL A 48 1.38 0.31 17.41
C VAL A 48 2.79 0.82 17.09
N GLU A 49 3.41 1.54 18.01
CA GLU A 49 4.79 2.01 17.84
C GLU A 49 5.75 0.81 17.67
N GLY A 50 6.64 0.89 16.69
CA GLY A 50 7.53 -0.22 16.30
C GLY A 50 6.85 -1.34 15.50
N MET A 51 5.54 -1.27 15.20
CA MET A 51 4.87 -2.25 14.35
C MET A 51 5.42 -2.18 12.94
N VAL A 52 5.78 -3.33 12.38
CA VAL A 52 6.28 -3.47 11.01
C VAL A 52 5.14 -3.89 10.10
N LEU A 53 5.00 -3.22 8.95
CA LEU A 53 3.90 -3.43 8.03
C LEU A 53 4.40 -3.55 6.59
N HIS A 54 3.69 -4.35 5.80
CA HIS A 54 3.80 -4.27 4.36
C HIS A 54 3.10 -3.00 3.86
N ASN A 55 3.76 -2.21 3.02
CA ASN A 55 3.19 -1.00 2.42
C ASN A 55 3.15 -1.11 0.90
N TYR A 56 2.12 -0.52 0.30
CA TYR A 56 1.88 -0.56 -1.15
C TYR A 56 2.87 0.31 -1.92
N PHE A 57 3.31 1.43 -1.35
CA PHE A 57 4.19 2.41 -1.96
C PHE A 57 5.09 3.06 -0.89
N ASP A 58 6.21 3.62 -1.31
CA ASP A 58 7.05 4.44 -0.42
C ASP A 58 6.46 5.86 -0.32
N ARG A 59 5.99 6.24 0.86
CA ARG A 59 5.44 7.58 1.11
C ARG A 59 6.46 8.69 0.89
N GLU A 60 7.76 8.39 1.00
CA GLU A 60 8.86 9.34 0.80
C GLU A 60 9.41 9.30 -0.63
N SER A 61 8.85 8.49 -1.51
CA SER A 61 9.28 8.37 -2.90
C SER A 61 9.17 9.70 -3.64
N LYS A 62 10.22 10.01 -4.40
CA LYS A 62 10.30 11.19 -5.27
C LYS A 62 9.88 10.90 -6.71
N ALA A 63 9.24 9.76 -6.97
CA ALA A 63 8.75 9.41 -8.30
C ALA A 63 7.77 10.49 -8.80
N ALA A 64 8.01 10.98 -10.01
CA ALA A 64 7.22 12.07 -10.59
C ALA A 64 5.73 11.74 -10.72
N GLY A 65 5.39 10.46 -10.93
CA GLY A 65 4.00 10.01 -10.99
C GLY A 65 3.29 10.11 -9.64
N LEU A 66 3.98 9.73 -8.55
CA LEU A 66 3.45 9.84 -7.20
C LEU A 66 3.31 11.31 -6.76
N ALA A 67 4.29 12.14 -7.08
CA ALA A 67 4.22 13.57 -6.79
C ALA A 67 2.99 14.22 -7.46
N ARG A 68 2.80 13.94 -8.75
CA ARG A 68 1.64 14.45 -9.51
C ARG A 68 0.30 13.94 -8.94
N LEU A 69 0.23 12.66 -8.60
CA LEU A 69 -0.98 12.10 -7.96
C LEU A 69 -1.26 12.80 -6.64
N ARG A 70 -0.22 13.01 -5.81
CA ARG A 70 -0.32 13.67 -4.52
C ARG A 70 -0.87 15.09 -4.66
N ASP A 71 -0.30 15.89 -5.56
CA ASP A 71 -0.74 17.27 -5.77
C ASP A 71 -2.24 17.35 -6.10
N VAL A 72 -2.69 16.58 -7.10
CA VAL A 72 -4.11 16.54 -7.52
C VAL A 72 -5.01 15.98 -6.42
N TYR A 73 -4.53 14.98 -5.68
CA TYR A 73 -5.31 14.35 -4.61
C TYR A 73 -5.49 15.30 -3.42
N VAL A 74 -4.41 16.00 -3.01
CA VAL A 74 -4.46 16.98 -1.93
C VAL A 74 -5.33 18.17 -2.31
N GLU A 75 -5.21 18.68 -3.53
CA GLU A 75 -6.08 19.74 -4.02
C GLU A 75 -7.56 19.38 -3.92
N ARG A 76 -7.91 18.14 -4.30
CA ARG A 76 -9.30 17.68 -4.36
C ARG A 76 -9.86 17.23 -3.01
N PHE A 77 -9.06 16.56 -2.19
CA PHE A 77 -9.53 15.88 -0.97
C PHE A 77 -8.97 16.47 0.32
N GLN A 78 -8.09 17.46 0.25
CA GLN A 78 -7.44 18.14 1.38
C GLN A 78 -6.71 17.17 2.34
N ARG A 79 -6.19 16.07 1.79
CA ARG A 79 -5.42 15.05 2.52
C ARG A 79 -4.52 14.26 1.56
N GLU A 80 -3.47 13.65 2.10
CA GLU A 80 -2.58 12.76 1.37
C GLU A 80 -3.28 11.47 0.91
N PRO A 81 -2.92 10.93 -0.26
CA PRO A 81 -3.42 9.63 -0.70
C PRO A 81 -2.86 8.51 0.18
N GLY A 82 -3.74 7.69 0.74
CA GLY A 82 -3.37 6.42 1.37
C GLY A 82 -3.16 5.30 0.34
N PHE A 83 -2.77 4.10 0.83
CA PHE A 83 -2.49 2.97 -0.05
C PHE A 83 -3.65 2.64 -1.01
N ALA A 84 -4.89 2.71 -0.54
CA ALA A 84 -6.06 2.41 -1.37
C ALA A 84 -6.24 3.42 -2.52
N GLY A 85 -5.94 4.71 -2.27
CA GLY A 85 -5.97 5.73 -3.31
C GLY A 85 -4.90 5.53 -4.38
N VAL A 86 -3.66 5.23 -3.96
CA VAL A 86 -2.56 4.93 -4.88
C VAL A 86 -2.84 3.66 -5.67
N ALA A 87 -3.31 2.58 -5.01
CA ALA A 87 -3.63 1.33 -5.67
C ALA A 87 -4.76 1.47 -6.70
N ALA A 88 -5.81 2.23 -6.38
CA ALA A 88 -6.91 2.51 -7.31
C ALA A 88 -6.43 3.33 -8.51
N TYR A 89 -5.56 4.31 -8.29
CA TYR A 89 -4.93 5.07 -9.37
C TYR A 89 -4.12 4.16 -10.29
N ASP A 90 -3.25 3.31 -9.74
CA ASP A 90 -2.41 2.40 -10.52
C ASP A 90 -3.24 1.39 -11.31
N ALA A 91 -4.26 0.80 -10.69
CA ALA A 91 -5.16 -0.13 -11.35
C ALA A 91 -5.90 0.54 -12.53
N THR A 92 -6.41 1.75 -12.31
CA THR A 92 -7.08 2.52 -13.36
C THR A 92 -6.12 2.87 -14.50
N ARG A 93 -4.91 3.32 -14.16
CA ARG A 93 -3.88 3.61 -15.16
C ARG A 93 -3.51 2.37 -15.97
N ALA A 94 -3.34 1.22 -15.33
CA ALA A 94 -3.03 -0.03 -16.03
C ALA A 94 -4.12 -0.43 -17.04
N VAL A 95 -5.40 -0.31 -16.65
CA VAL A 95 -6.52 -0.61 -17.54
C VAL A 95 -6.58 0.38 -18.72
N LEU A 96 -6.47 1.68 -18.45
CA LEU A 96 -6.52 2.70 -19.51
C LEU A 96 -5.36 2.54 -20.50
N GLU A 97 -4.16 2.27 -20.02
CA GLU A 97 -2.99 2.05 -20.84
C GLU A 97 -3.09 0.74 -21.64
N ALA A 98 -3.63 -0.32 -21.04
CA ALA A 98 -3.88 -1.57 -21.75
C ALA A 98 -4.92 -1.40 -22.87
N LEU A 99 -5.97 -0.61 -22.62
CA LEU A 99 -6.96 -0.25 -23.66
C LEU A 99 -6.32 0.54 -24.79
N ALA A 100 -5.44 1.49 -24.48
CA ALA A 100 -4.73 2.27 -25.48
C ALA A 100 -3.75 1.43 -26.34
N ARG A 101 -3.15 0.38 -25.77
CA ARG A 101 -2.25 -0.54 -26.46
C ARG A 101 -2.97 -1.68 -27.19
N ARG A 102 -4.27 -1.82 -26.96
CA ARG A 102 -5.07 -2.91 -27.50
C ARG A 102 -5.31 -2.74 -29.01
N GLU A 103 -5.07 -3.79 -29.76
CA GLU A 103 -5.40 -3.88 -31.17
C GLU A 103 -6.81 -4.44 -31.41
N SER A 104 -7.33 -4.26 -32.65
CA SER A 104 -8.65 -4.76 -33.00
C SER A 104 -8.72 -6.29 -32.87
N GLY A 105 -9.74 -6.77 -32.17
CA GLY A 105 -9.94 -8.21 -31.94
C GLY A 105 -9.20 -8.81 -30.76
N GLU A 106 -8.24 -8.11 -30.15
CA GLU A 106 -7.56 -8.60 -28.95
C GLU A 106 -8.44 -8.54 -27.71
N GLN A 107 -8.27 -9.49 -26.80
CA GLN A 107 -8.92 -9.41 -25.49
C GLN A 107 -8.08 -8.55 -24.54
N LEU A 108 -8.73 -7.67 -23.78
CA LEU A 108 -8.06 -6.81 -22.79
C LEU A 108 -7.19 -7.62 -21.81
N ARG A 109 -7.67 -8.79 -21.39
CA ARG A 109 -6.93 -9.69 -20.51
C ARG A 109 -5.57 -10.08 -21.11
N GLU A 110 -5.52 -10.42 -22.38
CA GLU A 110 -4.27 -10.80 -23.08
C GLU A 110 -3.29 -9.62 -23.10
N VAL A 111 -3.77 -8.43 -23.44
CA VAL A 111 -2.96 -7.21 -23.43
C VAL A 111 -2.39 -6.93 -22.03
N MET A 112 -3.21 -7.07 -20.98
CA MET A 112 -2.75 -6.87 -19.61
C MET A 112 -1.69 -7.88 -19.18
N LEU A 113 -1.78 -9.14 -19.62
CA LEU A 113 -0.81 -10.18 -19.27
C LEU A 113 0.51 -10.07 -20.05
N THR A 114 0.49 -9.53 -21.28
CA THR A 114 1.62 -9.63 -22.20
C THR A 114 2.30 -8.30 -22.53
N ARG A 115 1.62 -7.17 -22.40
CA ARG A 115 2.13 -5.85 -22.81
C ARG A 115 2.49 -4.92 -21.65
N GLY A 116 2.65 -5.47 -20.42
CA GLY A 116 3.19 -4.71 -19.29
C GLY A 116 4.72 -4.47 -19.43
N PRO A 117 5.33 -3.70 -18.52
CA PRO A 117 4.67 -3.03 -17.41
C PRO A 117 3.81 -1.84 -17.83
N PHE A 118 2.75 -1.59 -17.07
CA PHE A 118 1.89 -0.43 -17.20
C PHE A 118 2.30 0.65 -16.19
N PRO A 119 2.37 1.93 -16.59
CA PRO A 119 2.84 2.98 -15.70
C PRO A 119 1.91 3.16 -14.50
N GLY A 120 2.50 3.25 -13.30
CA GLY A 120 1.83 3.57 -12.04
C GLY A 120 2.25 4.92 -11.48
N ALA A 121 1.88 5.17 -10.23
CA ALA A 121 2.27 6.37 -9.49
C ALA A 121 3.78 6.36 -9.18
N GLU A 122 4.30 5.23 -8.74
CA GLU A 122 5.71 5.05 -8.36
C GLU A 122 6.41 4.14 -9.37
N ASP A 123 6.01 2.88 -9.41
CA ASP A 123 6.58 1.87 -10.30
C ASP A 123 5.54 1.38 -11.32
N GLY A 124 6.04 0.72 -12.36
CA GLY A 124 5.17 0.04 -13.31
C GLY A 124 4.56 -1.23 -12.71
N THR A 125 3.33 -1.54 -13.12
CA THR A 125 2.64 -2.77 -12.74
C THR A 125 2.65 -3.74 -13.92
N SER A 126 3.07 -4.98 -13.68
CA SER A 126 2.90 -6.10 -14.62
C SER A 126 2.07 -7.21 -13.97
N PHE A 127 1.53 -8.08 -14.79
CA PHE A 127 0.71 -9.20 -14.34
C PHE A 127 1.35 -10.51 -14.80
N ASP A 128 1.28 -11.53 -13.97
CA ASP A 128 1.69 -12.87 -14.36
C ASP A 128 0.56 -13.62 -15.07
N ARG A 129 0.82 -14.87 -15.48
CA ARG A 129 -0.16 -15.69 -16.20
C ARG A 129 -1.45 -15.97 -15.43
N PHE A 130 -1.42 -15.83 -14.12
CA PHE A 130 -2.59 -16.03 -13.26
C PHE A 130 -3.38 -14.73 -13.06
N GLY A 131 -2.80 -13.58 -13.42
CA GLY A 131 -3.36 -12.27 -13.22
C GLY A 131 -2.88 -11.59 -11.93
N ASP A 132 -1.93 -12.19 -11.23
CA ASP A 132 -1.36 -11.60 -10.03
C ASP A 132 -0.41 -10.45 -10.40
N SER A 133 -0.54 -9.34 -9.70
CA SER A 133 0.31 -8.17 -9.93
C SER A 133 1.72 -8.38 -9.38
N ARG A 134 2.72 -8.03 -10.17
CA ARG A 134 4.12 -7.99 -9.75
C ARG A 134 4.52 -6.56 -9.46
N ARG A 135 4.85 -6.29 -8.21
CA ARG A 135 5.32 -4.99 -7.72
C ARG A 135 6.47 -5.18 -6.73
N VAL A 136 7.26 -4.13 -6.55
CA VAL A 136 8.26 -4.10 -5.49
C VAL A 136 7.53 -3.88 -4.16
N PRO A 137 7.67 -4.80 -3.18
CA PRO A 137 7.09 -4.61 -1.87
C PRO A 137 7.89 -3.58 -1.06
N HIS A 138 7.20 -2.72 -0.34
CA HIS A 138 7.79 -1.82 0.63
C HIS A 138 7.48 -2.31 2.05
N ILE A 139 8.45 -2.21 2.92
CA ILE A 139 8.27 -2.48 4.34
C ILE A 139 8.33 -1.14 5.07
N ALA A 140 7.36 -0.89 5.91
CA ALA A 140 7.31 0.29 6.75
C ALA A 140 7.28 -0.09 8.23
N VAL A 141 7.72 0.81 9.08
CA VAL A 141 7.60 0.72 10.52
C VAL A 141 6.84 1.94 11.04
N VAL A 142 6.03 1.77 12.05
CA VAL A 142 5.45 2.90 12.78
C VAL A 142 6.53 3.48 13.68
N ARG A 143 6.86 4.75 13.47
CA ARG A 143 7.85 5.50 14.25
C ARG A 143 7.36 6.91 14.48
N ASP A 144 7.33 7.32 15.75
CA ASP A 144 6.85 8.66 16.17
C ASP A 144 5.47 9.01 15.59
N GLY A 145 4.57 8.01 15.54
CA GLY A 145 3.23 8.18 15.00
C GLY A 145 3.15 8.33 13.48
N HIS A 146 4.17 7.89 12.74
CA HIS A 146 4.20 7.93 11.27
C HIS A 146 4.64 6.60 10.67
N PHE A 147 4.23 6.33 9.44
CA PHE A 147 4.79 5.22 8.67
C PHE A 147 6.10 5.65 8.02
N VAL A 148 7.19 5.01 8.39
CA VAL A 148 8.54 5.24 7.85
C VAL A 148 8.95 4.02 7.03
N THR A 149 9.31 4.22 5.77
CA THR A 149 9.77 3.13 4.89
C THR A 149 11.16 2.65 5.33
N LEU A 150 11.31 1.33 5.51
CA LEU A 150 12.61 0.71 5.77
C LEU A 150 13.34 0.51 4.43
N ARG A 151 14.55 1.00 4.34
CA ARG A 151 15.45 0.90 3.17
C ARG A 151 16.61 -0.02 3.47
#